data_b2b96ab6d0536c04088f560f4cf6a0ec
#
_entry.id   b2b96ab6d0536c04088f560f4cf6a0ec
#
_cell.length_a   1.000
_cell.length_b   1.000
_cell.length_c   1.000
_cell.angle_alpha   90.00
_cell.angle_beta   90.00
_cell.angle_gamma   90.00
#
_symmetry.space_group_name_H-M   'P 1'
#
loop_
_entity.id
_entity.type
_entity.pdbx_description
1 polymer ?
#
loop_
_entity_poly.entity_id
_entity_poly.type
_entity_poly.pdbx_seq_one_letter_code
_entity_poly.pdbx_strand_id
1 'polypeptide(L)'
;MKRTKSQQKADWDVIIIGAGPAGMCAANELANRGIDVLIVDRGHDIKDRRCPMEDTGKCAECKQCDIMCGVGGAGTFSDGTLNLRPDIGGDLAAITDDDTFAWELVNYVDGLFLKYGAPEKLFNAEGIQVEKLKRSAASVGVHFIEISQRHMGSDNAPRIIENFENDLRSRGITFRXNAQVHDLLIDDNVCTGVLLEHGEKLFSRFTLLCPGRIGGEWVNTLVKRHGIGAKHGAIDIGVRVEVPSIIMDPITNINHDPKFHIRTKRYDDFVRTFCTNEHGFVVKERYEGFIGTNGHSLKSRRSENTNFAFLVRTELTEPLEDTTRYGKSVSKLATTIGGGSPILQRMGDLRRGQRSTWSRIRRNPVKNTLEDVTPGDISMAMPHRIVMNIIEGLEKLNEVIPGVASDSTLLYAPEVKFYAMELTVSKELATSIKGLYAAGDGTGLSRDIINAAATGVIAGRGILKELTNQS
;
A
#
# COMPACT_ATOMS: atom_id res chain seq x y z
N MET A 1 35.59 25.97 29.35
CA MET A 1 35.63 24.49 29.39
C MET A 1 34.31 23.94 28.93
N LYS A 2 34.21 23.47 27.69
CA LYS A 2 33.01 22.72 27.21
C LYS A 2 33.02 21.38 27.90
N ARG A 3 32.03 21.11 28.76
CA ARG A 3 31.78 19.75 29.29
C ARG A 3 31.61 18.83 28.09
N THR A 4 32.53 17.90 27.92
CA THR A 4 32.32 16.73 27.03
C THR A 4 31.06 16.02 27.51
N LYS A 5 29.95 16.10 26.73
CA LYS A 5 28.78 15.27 26.99
C LYS A 5 29.28 13.79 26.95
N SER A 6 29.09 13.05 28.03
CA SER A 6 29.37 11.63 28.03
C SER A 6 28.49 11.02 26.91
N GLN A 7 29.11 10.39 25.94
CA GLN A 7 28.38 9.61 24.93
C GLN A 7 27.59 8.55 25.70
N GLN A 8 26.26 8.69 25.68
CA GLN A 8 25.40 7.70 26.31
C GLN A 8 25.58 6.39 25.55
N LYS A 9 25.90 5.31 26.28
CA LYS A 9 26.13 3.99 25.70
C LYS A 9 24.83 3.54 25.02
N ALA A 10 24.92 3.09 23.77
CA ALA A 10 23.78 2.53 23.05
C ALA A 10 23.41 1.19 23.68
N ASP A 11 22.11 0.97 23.84
CA ASP A 11 21.57 -0.32 24.34
C ASP A 11 21.55 -1.35 23.22
N TRP A 12 21.42 -0.88 21.98
CA TRP A 12 21.28 -1.69 20.77
C TRP A 12 22.16 -1.13 19.66
N ASP A 13 22.67 -2.01 18.80
CA ASP A 13 23.33 -1.53 17.58
C ASP A 13 22.28 -0.95 16.61
N VAL A 14 21.13 -1.65 16.46
CA VAL A 14 20.08 -1.22 15.54
C VAL A 14 18.70 -1.35 16.20
N ILE A 15 17.91 -0.27 16.12
CA ILE A 15 16.46 -0.33 16.42
C ILE A 15 15.69 -0.20 15.11
N ILE A 16 14.81 -1.16 14.84
CA ILE A 16 13.91 -1.17 13.68
C ILE A 16 12.49 -0.86 14.16
N ILE A 17 11.88 0.19 13.62
CA ILE A 17 10.52 0.61 13.99
C ILE A 17 9.53 0.03 12.97
N GLY A 18 8.84 -1.03 13.38
CA GLY A 18 7.85 -1.74 12.57
C GLY A 18 8.31 -3.14 12.14
N ALA A 19 7.51 -4.13 12.48
CA ALA A 19 7.74 -5.54 12.20
C ALA A 19 7.03 -6.02 10.92
N GLY A 20 6.82 -5.12 9.95
CA GLY A 20 6.27 -5.46 8.63
C GLY A 20 7.36 -6.02 7.70
N PRO A 21 7.03 -6.29 6.42
CA PRO A 21 7.99 -6.89 5.47
C PRO A 21 9.33 -6.14 5.40
N ALA A 22 9.32 -4.80 5.39
CA ALA A 22 10.54 -4.01 5.36
C ALA A 22 11.42 -4.26 6.60
N GLY A 23 10.83 -4.16 7.79
CA GLY A 23 11.57 -4.35 9.05
C GLY A 23 12.10 -5.77 9.22
N MET A 24 11.29 -6.78 8.90
CA MET A 24 11.70 -8.19 8.99
C MET A 24 12.82 -8.52 8.00
N CYS A 25 12.74 -8.00 6.77
CA CYS A 25 13.80 -8.24 5.76
C CYS A 25 15.08 -7.47 6.10
N ALA A 26 14.98 -6.27 6.67
CA ALA A 26 16.16 -5.55 7.18
C ALA A 26 16.84 -6.36 8.31
N ALA A 27 16.05 -6.87 9.26
CA ALA A 27 16.55 -7.70 10.35
C ALA A 27 17.22 -8.98 9.82
N ASN A 28 16.67 -9.57 8.75
CA ASN A 28 17.26 -10.75 8.11
C ASN A 28 18.70 -10.49 7.62
N GLU A 29 18.96 -9.31 7.05
CA GLU A 29 20.30 -8.91 6.57
C GLU A 29 21.30 -8.70 7.73
N LEU A 30 20.79 -8.28 8.89
CA LEU A 30 21.60 -7.98 10.08
C LEU A 30 21.83 -9.20 10.98
N ALA A 31 20.98 -10.22 10.88
CA ALA A 31 21.02 -11.41 11.73
C ALA A 31 22.31 -12.23 11.53
N ASN A 32 22.79 -12.89 12.59
CA ASN A 32 24.01 -13.74 12.61
C ASN A 32 25.32 -12.97 12.35
N ARG A 33 25.33 -11.66 12.62
CA ARG A 33 26.49 -10.79 12.39
C ARG A 33 27.12 -10.27 13.70
N GLY A 34 26.63 -10.75 14.85
CA GLY A 34 27.07 -10.24 16.15
C GLY A 34 26.56 -8.81 16.40
N ILE A 35 25.44 -8.46 15.78
CA ILE A 35 24.80 -7.14 15.87
C ILE A 35 23.56 -7.28 16.75
N ASP A 36 23.44 -6.44 17.78
CA ASP A 36 22.27 -6.41 18.66
C ASP A 36 21.13 -5.64 18.00
N VAL A 37 20.10 -6.36 17.53
CA VAL A 37 18.96 -5.77 16.79
C VAL A 37 17.66 -5.92 17.59
N LEU A 38 16.97 -4.80 17.76
CA LEU A 38 15.63 -4.74 18.35
C LEU A 38 14.61 -4.28 17.30
N ILE A 39 13.58 -5.08 17.07
CA ILE A 39 12.40 -4.67 16.31
C ILE A 39 11.33 -4.22 17.31
N VAL A 40 10.83 -3.00 17.15
CA VAL A 40 9.76 -2.44 17.97
C VAL A 40 8.49 -2.32 17.11
N ASP A 41 7.39 -2.90 17.53
CA ASP A 41 6.11 -2.74 16.83
C ASP A 41 4.99 -2.36 17.80
N ARG A 42 4.11 -1.46 17.36
CA ARG A 42 2.96 -1.02 18.15
C ARG A 42 1.90 -2.13 18.30
N GLY A 43 1.87 -3.07 17.38
CA GLY A 43 0.89 -4.14 17.32
C GLY A 43 1.32 -5.43 18.02
N HIS A 44 0.50 -6.44 17.86
CA HIS A 44 0.68 -7.74 18.51
C HIS A 44 1.67 -8.65 17.77
N ASP A 45 2.15 -9.65 18.47
CA ASP A 45 2.84 -10.82 17.93
C ASP A 45 1.92 -11.50 16.90
N ILE A 46 2.47 -12.16 15.89
CA ILE A 46 1.67 -12.75 14.79
C ILE A 46 0.58 -13.70 15.30
N LYS A 47 0.87 -14.52 16.29
CA LYS A 47 -0.07 -15.49 16.88
C LYS A 47 -1.20 -14.86 17.69
N ASP A 48 -1.03 -13.61 18.11
CA ASP A 48 -2.03 -12.89 18.91
C ASP A 48 -2.87 -11.93 18.05
N ARG A 49 -2.52 -11.74 16.79
CA ARG A 49 -3.24 -10.85 15.86
C ARG A 49 -4.56 -11.48 15.45
N ARG A 50 -5.68 -10.85 15.84
CA ARG A 50 -7.02 -11.32 15.51
C ARG A 50 -7.98 -10.14 15.36
N CYS A 51 -8.75 -10.15 14.28
CA CYS A 51 -9.77 -9.11 14.05
C CYS A 51 -11.14 -9.57 14.55
N PRO A 52 -11.76 -8.85 15.49
CA PRO A 52 -13.13 -9.20 15.95
C PRO A 52 -14.19 -9.22 14.85
N MET A 53 -13.91 -8.55 13.73
CA MET A 53 -14.81 -8.55 12.57
C MET A 53 -15.02 -9.97 11.99
N GLU A 54 -14.06 -10.87 12.18
CA GLU A 54 -14.18 -12.26 11.72
C GLU A 54 -15.34 -12.97 12.39
N ASP A 55 -15.60 -12.65 13.65
CA ASP A 55 -16.70 -13.27 14.45
C ASP A 55 -18.03 -12.51 14.27
N THR A 56 -17.96 -11.18 14.16
CA THR A 56 -19.16 -10.32 14.26
C THR A 56 -19.65 -9.80 12.89
N GLY A 57 -18.81 -9.89 11.86
CA GLY A 57 -19.10 -9.32 10.54
C GLY A 57 -19.04 -7.80 10.50
N LYS A 58 -18.68 -7.14 11.61
CA LYS A 58 -18.62 -5.67 11.71
C LYS A 58 -17.33 -5.21 12.38
N CYS A 59 -16.75 -4.13 11.85
CA CYS A 59 -15.56 -3.54 12.45
C CYS A 59 -15.85 -3.03 13.87
N ALA A 60 -15.03 -3.45 14.84
CA ALA A 60 -15.14 -3.06 16.25
C ALA A 60 -14.43 -1.73 16.57
N GLU A 61 -13.82 -1.08 15.60
CA GLU A 61 -13.09 0.21 15.74
C GLU A 61 -12.02 0.14 16.85
N CYS A 62 -11.26 -0.96 16.89
CA CYS A 62 -10.24 -1.22 17.91
C CYS A 62 -9.21 -0.10 17.96
N LYS A 63 -8.78 0.29 19.16
CA LYS A 63 -7.71 1.28 19.39
C LYS A 63 -6.42 0.86 18.66
N GLN A 64 -6.14 -0.43 18.65
CA GLN A 64 -5.04 -1.04 17.90
C GLN A 64 -5.62 -2.04 16.91
N CYS A 65 -5.40 -1.79 15.64
CA CYS A 65 -6.01 -2.59 14.57
C CYS A 65 -5.09 -3.73 14.16
N ASP A 66 -5.45 -4.96 14.49
CA ASP A 66 -4.66 -6.17 14.16
C ASP A 66 -4.57 -6.46 12.66
N ILE A 67 -5.45 -5.88 11.85
CA ILE A 67 -5.32 -5.96 10.39
C ILE A 67 -4.15 -5.07 9.91
N MET A 68 -3.95 -3.91 10.54
CA MET A 68 -3.05 -2.87 10.02
C MET A 68 -1.67 -2.85 10.67
N CYS A 69 -1.50 -3.37 11.90
CA CYS A 69 -0.22 -3.34 12.62
C CYS A 69 0.05 -4.64 13.37
N GLY A 70 1.30 -4.82 13.77
CA GLY A 70 1.81 -6.06 14.37
C GLY A 70 2.74 -6.81 13.44
N VAL A 71 3.31 -7.91 13.92
CA VAL A 71 4.30 -8.70 13.19
C VAL A 71 3.73 -9.16 11.82
N GLY A 72 4.47 -8.93 10.76
CA GLY A 72 4.06 -9.15 9.36
C GLY A 72 3.41 -7.96 8.70
N GLY A 73 2.99 -6.94 9.49
CA GLY A 73 2.37 -5.72 8.96
C GLY A 73 1.00 -5.95 8.32
N ALA A 74 0.49 -4.94 7.61
CA ALA A 74 -0.83 -4.97 6.96
C ALA A 74 -0.92 -6.00 5.83
N GLY A 75 0.20 -6.36 5.21
CA GLY A 75 0.24 -7.34 4.12
C GLY A 75 -0.20 -8.75 4.52
N THR A 76 -0.01 -9.12 5.79
CA THR A 76 -0.37 -10.46 6.31
C THR A 76 -1.86 -10.76 6.17
N PHE A 77 -2.70 -9.77 6.38
CA PHE A 77 -4.17 -9.92 6.35
C PHE A 77 -4.79 -9.31 5.09
N SER A 78 -3.97 -9.07 4.06
CA SER A 78 -4.45 -8.67 2.73
C SER A 78 -4.82 -9.92 1.90
N ASP A 79 -4.95 -9.76 0.59
CA ASP A 79 -5.12 -10.89 -0.33
C ASP A 79 -3.87 -11.79 -0.41
N GLY A 80 -2.74 -11.36 0.15
CA GLY A 80 -1.50 -12.12 0.18
C GLY A 80 -0.84 -12.27 -1.19
N THR A 81 -1.09 -11.33 -2.10
CA THR A 81 -0.48 -11.35 -3.43
C THR A 81 0.88 -10.68 -3.42
N LEU A 82 1.90 -11.42 -3.82
CA LEU A 82 3.26 -10.93 -4.04
C LEU A 82 3.40 -10.57 -5.52
N ASN A 83 3.55 -9.30 -5.84
CA ASN A 83 3.78 -8.82 -7.20
C ASN A 83 5.28 -8.82 -7.48
N LEU A 84 5.74 -9.74 -8.34
CA LEU A 84 7.17 -9.96 -8.57
C LEU A 84 7.68 -9.01 -9.66
N ARG A 85 7.66 -7.70 -9.33
CA ARG A 85 8.11 -6.64 -10.24
C ARG A 85 8.64 -5.43 -9.46
N PRO A 86 9.79 -4.85 -9.87
CA PRO A 86 10.39 -3.73 -9.14
C PRO A 86 9.63 -2.40 -9.29
N ASP A 87 8.79 -2.26 -10.32
CA ASP A 87 8.05 -1.02 -10.65
C ASP A 87 6.56 -1.10 -10.27
N ILE A 88 6.14 -2.14 -9.54
CA ILE A 88 4.76 -2.28 -9.05
C ILE A 88 4.75 -2.17 -7.52
N GLY A 89 4.14 -1.11 -7.02
CA GLY A 89 4.13 -0.82 -5.59
C GLY A 89 5.39 -0.14 -5.09
N GLY A 90 6.21 0.36 -6.01
CA GLY A 90 7.46 1.06 -5.73
C GLY A 90 8.15 1.40 -7.03
N ASP A 91 9.37 1.86 -6.94
CA ASP A 91 10.26 2.02 -8.09
C ASP A 91 11.70 1.72 -7.60
N LEU A 92 12.00 0.44 -7.46
CA LEU A 92 13.31 0.00 -6.96
C LEU A 92 14.44 0.43 -7.88
N ALA A 93 14.18 0.48 -9.19
CA ALA A 93 15.19 0.92 -10.16
C ALA A 93 15.55 2.39 -9.94
N ALA A 94 14.57 3.26 -9.69
CA ALA A 94 14.83 4.66 -9.37
C ALA A 94 15.57 4.84 -8.03
N ILE A 95 15.27 3.99 -7.04
CA ILE A 95 15.96 4.02 -5.73
C ILE A 95 17.42 3.58 -5.87
N THR A 96 17.66 2.49 -6.60
CA THR A 96 19.01 1.89 -6.70
C THR A 96 19.85 2.47 -7.84
N ASP A 97 19.20 3.11 -8.80
CA ASP A 97 19.78 3.55 -10.08
C ASP A 97 20.37 2.34 -10.87
N ASP A 98 19.71 1.17 -10.74
CA ASP A 98 20.16 -0.08 -11.35
C ASP A 98 18.98 -1.06 -11.56
N ASP A 99 18.52 -1.20 -12.78
CA ASP A 99 17.43 -2.10 -13.17
C ASP A 99 17.75 -3.57 -12.83
N THR A 100 18.97 -4.01 -13.10
CA THR A 100 19.38 -5.40 -12.86
C THR A 100 19.31 -5.72 -11.37
N PHE A 101 19.88 -4.85 -10.56
CA PHE A 101 19.87 -5.01 -9.10
C PHE A 101 18.43 -4.94 -8.56
N ALA A 102 17.58 -4.10 -9.12
CA ALA A 102 16.16 -4.04 -8.72
C ALA A 102 15.45 -5.40 -8.93
N TRP A 103 15.71 -6.06 -10.07
CA TRP A 103 15.16 -7.41 -10.32
C TRP A 103 15.78 -8.47 -9.41
N GLU A 104 17.08 -8.38 -9.14
CA GLU A 104 17.75 -9.29 -8.18
C GLU A 104 17.12 -9.19 -6.78
N LEU A 105 16.79 -7.96 -6.34
CA LEU A 105 16.12 -7.74 -5.05
C LEU A 105 14.74 -8.39 -5.01
N VAL A 106 13.94 -8.25 -6.07
CA VAL A 106 12.62 -8.88 -6.18
C VAL A 106 12.77 -10.42 -6.05
N ASN A 107 13.69 -11.00 -6.82
CA ASN A 107 13.93 -12.45 -6.80
C ASN A 107 14.45 -12.92 -5.44
N TYR A 108 15.32 -12.14 -4.81
CA TYR A 108 15.83 -12.44 -3.46
C TYR A 108 14.70 -12.48 -2.43
N VAL A 109 13.83 -11.47 -2.47
CA VAL A 109 12.68 -11.37 -1.55
C VAL A 109 11.69 -12.52 -1.79
N ASP A 110 11.40 -12.85 -3.06
CA ASP A 110 10.54 -14.01 -3.41
C ASP A 110 11.14 -15.29 -2.82
N GLY A 111 12.45 -15.47 -2.98
CA GLY A 111 13.19 -16.62 -2.38
C GLY A 111 13.05 -16.68 -0.86
N LEU A 112 13.05 -15.53 -0.17
CA LEU A 112 12.80 -15.49 1.28
C LEU A 112 11.40 -15.99 1.61
N PHE A 113 10.38 -15.49 0.91
CA PHE A 113 8.99 -15.93 1.15
C PHE A 113 8.82 -17.43 0.88
N LEU A 114 9.46 -17.95 -0.19
CA LEU A 114 9.48 -19.40 -0.48
C LEU A 114 10.13 -20.20 0.66
N LYS A 115 11.27 -19.73 1.17
CA LYS A 115 11.98 -20.36 2.30
C LYS A 115 11.06 -20.51 3.52
N TYR A 116 10.16 -19.54 3.75
CA TYR A 116 9.26 -19.58 4.91
C TYR A 116 7.90 -20.22 4.62
N GLY A 117 7.72 -20.80 3.43
CA GLY A 117 6.55 -21.63 3.11
C GLY A 117 5.51 -20.99 2.21
N ALA A 118 5.87 -19.95 1.47
CA ALA A 118 5.00 -19.44 0.41
C ALA A 118 4.82 -20.51 -0.68
N PRO A 119 3.64 -20.62 -1.30
CA PRO A 119 3.42 -21.60 -2.36
C PRO A 119 4.37 -21.42 -3.54
N GLU A 120 4.86 -22.53 -4.11
CA GLU A 120 5.74 -22.48 -5.29
C GLU A 120 5.01 -22.00 -6.55
N LYS A 121 3.69 -22.19 -6.61
CA LYS A 121 2.87 -21.85 -7.78
C LYS A 121 2.95 -20.35 -8.08
N LEU A 122 3.34 -20.04 -9.32
CA LEU A 122 3.29 -18.70 -9.88
C LEU A 122 2.09 -18.56 -10.82
N PHE A 123 1.42 -17.44 -10.74
CA PHE A 123 0.48 -17.00 -11.76
C PHE A 123 1.28 -16.12 -12.72
N ASN A 124 1.85 -16.78 -13.71
CA ASN A 124 2.70 -16.09 -14.69
C ASN A 124 1.83 -15.35 -15.70
N ALA A 125 2.22 -14.12 -16.00
CA ALA A 125 1.65 -13.36 -17.09
C ALA A 125 2.33 -13.79 -18.42
N GLU A 126 2.19 -15.07 -18.77
CA GLU A 126 2.83 -15.67 -19.94
C GLU A 126 1.83 -16.54 -20.72
N GLY A 127 2.13 -16.76 -21.99
CA GLY A 127 1.36 -17.63 -22.86
C GLY A 127 0.49 -16.90 -23.88
N ILE A 128 -0.11 -17.66 -24.79
CA ILE A 128 -0.82 -17.14 -25.96
C ILE A 128 -1.95 -16.17 -25.58
N GLN A 129 -2.65 -16.44 -24.48
CA GLN A 129 -3.76 -15.58 -24.04
C GLN A 129 -3.25 -14.23 -23.51
N VAL A 130 -2.14 -14.24 -22.78
CA VAL A 130 -1.47 -13.02 -22.31
C VAL A 130 -1.02 -12.18 -23.50
N GLU A 131 -0.37 -12.81 -24.49
CA GLU A 131 0.09 -12.14 -25.70
C GLU A 131 -1.07 -11.52 -26.50
N LYS A 132 -2.19 -12.22 -26.59
CA LYS A 132 -3.40 -11.70 -27.24
C LYS A 132 -3.94 -10.49 -26.49
N LEU A 133 -4.03 -10.57 -25.16
CA LEU A 133 -4.51 -9.47 -24.32
C LEU A 133 -3.59 -8.25 -24.43
N LYS A 134 -2.28 -8.48 -24.35
CA LYS A 134 -1.25 -7.45 -24.49
C LYS A 134 -1.36 -6.74 -25.85
N ARG A 135 -1.50 -7.53 -26.95
CA ARG A 135 -1.66 -7.00 -28.30
C ARG A 135 -2.97 -6.20 -28.44
N SER A 136 -4.06 -6.73 -27.92
CA SER A 136 -5.37 -6.05 -27.91
C SER A 136 -5.27 -4.71 -27.17
N ALA A 137 -4.68 -4.71 -25.99
CA ALA A 137 -4.48 -3.49 -25.19
C ALA A 137 -3.60 -2.48 -25.95
N ALA A 138 -2.45 -2.93 -26.45
CA ALA A 138 -1.51 -2.06 -27.17
C ALA A 138 -2.14 -1.44 -28.43
N SER A 139 -2.97 -2.19 -29.15
CA SER A 139 -3.60 -1.72 -30.40
C SER A 139 -4.52 -0.51 -30.18
N VAL A 140 -4.98 -0.32 -28.95
CA VAL A 140 -5.86 0.79 -28.58
C VAL A 140 -5.19 1.80 -27.64
N GLY A 141 -3.86 1.67 -27.44
CA GLY A 141 -3.10 2.60 -26.59
C GLY A 141 -3.32 2.39 -25.09
N VAL A 142 -3.67 1.18 -24.69
CA VAL A 142 -3.73 0.74 -23.28
C VAL A 142 -2.52 -0.13 -23.03
N HIS A 143 -1.82 0.08 -21.93
CA HIS A 143 -0.67 -0.72 -21.57
C HIS A 143 -1.08 -1.76 -20.52
N PHE A 144 -1.11 -3.04 -20.90
CA PHE A 144 -1.28 -4.16 -19.96
C PHE A 144 0.07 -4.47 -19.31
N ILE A 145 0.11 -4.50 -18.00
CA ILE A 145 1.34 -4.75 -17.24
C ILE A 145 1.45 -6.24 -16.95
N GLU A 146 2.46 -6.87 -17.50
CA GLU A 146 2.77 -8.28 -17.24
C GLU A 146 3.43 -8.39 -15.87
N ILE A 147 2.78 -9.08 -14.96
CA ILE A 147 3.28 -9.28 -13.60
C ILE A 147 3.17 -10.75 -13.26
N SER A 148 4.29 -11.39 -12.94
CA SER A 148 4.26 -12.69 -12.28
C SER A 148 3.82 -12.48 -10.84
N GLN A 149 2.85 -13.26 -10.39
CA GLN A 149 2.27 -13.11 -9.06
C GLN A 149 2.36 -14.43 -8.31
N ARG A 150 2.71 -14.34 -7.02
CA ARG A 150 2.62 -15.46 -6.09
C ARG A 150 1.53 -15.15 -5.08
N HIS A 151 0.59 -16.04 -4.92
CA HIS A 151 -0.54 -15.83 -4.01
C HIS A 151 -0.34 -16.69 -2.76
N MET A 152 0.00 -16.05 -1.66
CA MET A 152 0.20 -16.73 -0.37
C MET A 152 -1.13 -17.26 0.22
N GLY A 153 -2.21 -16.53 -0.01
CA GLY A 153 -3.49 -16.80 0.63
C GLY A 153 -3.58 -16.14 2.00
N SER A 154 -4.70 -15.53 2.30
CA SER A 154 -4.93 -14.85 3.58
C SER A 154 -4.91 -15.82 4.78
N ASP A 155 -5.20 -17.09 4.56
CA ASP A 155 -5.17 -18.16 5.55
C ASP A 155 -3.74 -18.69 5.81
N ASN A 156 -2.86 -18.62 4.82
CA ASN A 156 -1.50 -19.15 4.91
C ASN A 156 -0.46 -18.06 5.24
N ALA A 157 -0.74 -16.81 4.92
CA ALA A 157 0.20 -15.71 5.16
C ALA A 157 0.63 -15.58 6.64
N PRO A 158 -0.29 -15.70 7.63
CA PRO A 158 0.15 -15.67 9.05
C PRO A 158 1.18 -16.75 9.38
N ARG A 159 1.02 -17.97 8.86
CA ARG A 159 1.97 -19.08 9.10
C ARG A 159 3.34 -18.79 8.48
N ILE A 160 3.36 -18.20 7.28
CA ILE A 160 4.60 -17.82 6.59
C ILE A 160 5.35 -16.78 7.45
N ILE A 161 4.61 -15.78 7.95
CA ILE A 161 5.17 -14.71 8.79
C ILE A 161 5.66 -15.30 10.14
N GLU A 162 4.91 -16.21 10.75
CA GLU A 162 5.31 -16.88 11.98
C GLU A 162 6.64 -17.66 11.79
N ASN A 163 6.77 -18.38 10.68
CA ASN A 163 8.02 -19.09 10.35
C ASN A 163 9.18 -18.10 10.22
N PHE A 164 8.96 -16.97 9.55
CA PHE A 164 9.98 -15.94 9.38
C PHE A 164 10.36 -15.31 10.74
N GLU A 165 9.37 -14.96 11.54
CA GLU A 165 9.62 -14.40 12.89
C GLU A 165 10.42 -15.37 13.75
N ASN A 166 10.03 -16.66 13.79
CA ASN A 166 10.70 -17.69 14.58
C ASN A 166 12.16 -17.87 14.13
N ASP A 167 12.42 -17.85 12.82
CA ASP A 167 13.79 -17.91 12.29
C ASP A 167 14.62 -16.70 12.75
N LEU A 168 14.05 -15.49 12.65
CA LEU A 168 14.74 -14.27 13.10
C LEU A 168 15.05 -14.31 14.61
N ARG A 169 14.10 -14.74 15.44
CA ARG A 169 14.30 -14.89 16.89
C ARG A 169 15.40 -15.90 17.19
N SER A 170 15.42 -17.03 16.45
CA SER A 170 16.46 -18.06 16.63
C SER A 170 17.86 -17.57 16.27
N ARG A 171 17.94 -16.54 15.43
CA ARG A 171 19.19 -15.89 14.99
C ARG A 171 19.55 -14.64 15.80
N GLY A 172 18.89 -14.44 16.97
CA GLY A 172 19.24 -13.38 17.91
C GLY A 172 18.51 -12.06 17.75
N ILE A 173 17.52 -11.96 16.85
CA ILE A 173 16.73 -10.73 16.70
C ILE A 173 15.70 -10.64 17.85
N THR A 174 15.69 -9.52 18.56
CA THR A 174 14.73 -9.26 19.64
C THR A 174 13.51 -8.54 19.09
N PHE A 175 12.32 -9.02 19.47
CA PHE A 175 11.02 -8.37 19.12
C PHE A 175 10.37 -7.81 20.38
N ARG A 176 9.94 -6.58 20.31
CA ARG A 176 9.21 -5.91 21.39
C ARG A 176 7.86 -5.40 20.83
N UNK A 177 6.76 -6.12 20.68
CA UNK A 177 5.53 -5.89 20.32
C UNK A 177 4.87 -5.06 21.22
N ASN A 178 3.69 -4.61 21.04
CA ASN A 178 2.86 -3.73 21.88
C ASN A 178 3.63 -2.50 22.38
N ALA A 179 4.58 -2.01 21.60
CA ALA A 179 5.47 -0.92 21.97
C ALA A 179 5.43 0.16 20.87
N GLN A 180 4.65 1.20 21.12
CA GLN A 180 4.50 2.30 20.16
C GLN A 180 5.62 3.32 20.35
N VAL A 181 6.36 3.59 19.28
CA VAL A 181 7.34 4.68 19.27
C VAL A 181 6.57 6.00 19.10
N HIS A 182 6.83 6.94 20.01
CA HIS A 182 6.25 8.27 20.02
C HIS A 182 7.11 9.26 19.21
N ASP A 183 8.45 9.20 19.42
CA ASP A 183 9.36 10.16 18.80
C ASP A 183 10.76 9.56 18.60
N LEU A 184 11.60 10.26 17.85
CA LEU A 184 13.02 9.94 17.68
C LEU A 184 13.84 10.76 18.70
N LEU A 185 14.95 10.18 19.17
CA LEU A 185 15.92 10.89 19.98
C LEU A 185 17.00 11.45 19.03
N ILE A 186 16.88 12.73 18.70
CA ILE A 186 17.81 13.39 17.78
C ILE A 186 18.55 14.52 18.53
N ASP A 187 19.88 14.50 18.46
CA ASP A 187 20.74 15.52 19.03
C ASP A 187 21.81 15.90 17.98
N ASP A 188 21.96 17.19 17.70
CA ASP A 188 22.94 17.70 16.70
C ASP A 188 22.89 16.96 15.36
N ASN A 189 21.69 16.72 14.83
CA ASN A 189 21.43 16.03 13.54
C ASN A 189 21.89 14.55 13.54
N VAL A 190 21.98 13.93 14.72
CA VAL A 190 22.29 12.49 14.88
C VAL A 190 21.12 11.81 15.59
N CYS A 191 20.59 10.75 15.02
CA CYS A 191 19.58 9.90 15.67
C CYS A 191 20.31 8.95 16.63
N THR A 192 19.94 8.99 17.91
CA THR A 192 20.57 8.20 18.98
C THR A 192 19.61 7.17 19.58
N GLY A 193 18.41 7.02 19.00
CA GLY A 193 17.41 6.06 19.47
C GLY A 193 15.99 6.55 19.36
N VAL A 194 15.11 6.00 20.18
CA VAL A 194 13.67 6.25 20.12
C VAL A 194 13.08 6.51 21.51
N LEU A 195 11.99 7.27 21.54
CA LEU A 195 11.16 7.51 22.72
C LEU A 195 9.84 6.75 22.56
N LEU A 196 9.54 5.85 23.46
CA LEU A 196 8.26 5.13 23.46
C LEU A 196 7.12 6.00 24.04
N GLU A 197 5.87 5.67 23.71
CA GLU A 197 4.68 6.44 24.10
C GLU A 197 4.58 6.63 25.64
N HIS A 198 5.03 5.64 26.41
CA HIS A 198 4.99 5.70 27.89
C HIS A 198 6.24 6.38 28.50
N GLY A 199 7.10 6.99 27.69
CA GLY A 199 8.24 7.81 28.15
C GLY A 199 9.56 7.07 28.26
N GLU A 200 9.62 5.78 28.01
CA GLU A 200 10.88 5.01 28.02
C GLU A 200 11.75 5.40 26.81
N LYS A 201 13.05 5.58 27.04
CA LYS A 201 14.03 5.85 26.01
C LYS A 201 14.85 4.60 25.71
N LEU A 202 15.01 4.26 24.44
CA LEU A 202 15.86 3.17 23.99
C LEU A 202 16.93 3.77 23.09
N PHE A 203 18.19 3.49 23.38
CA PHE A 203 19.33 4.08 22.66
C PHE A 203 19.91 3.09 21.65
N SER A 204 20.26 3.59 20.46
CA SER A 204 20.84 2.77 19.38
C SER A 204 21.88 3.57 18.59
N ARG A 205 22.79 2.83 17.94
CA ARG A 205 23.74 3.42 16.97
C ARG A 205 23.02 3.81 15.67
N PHE A 206 22.06 2.96 15.26
CA PHE A 206 21.26 3.17 14.04
C PHE A 206 19.78 2.95 14.34
N THR A 207 18.92 3.71 13.69
CA THR A 207 17.47 3.54 13.76
C THR A 207 16.93 3.42 12.34
N LEU A 208 16.05 2.43 12.09
CA LEU A 208 15.41 2.22 10.79
C LEU A 208 13.90 2.45 10.92
N LEU A 209 13.37 3.40 10.16
CA LEU A 209 11.93 3.70 10.09
C LEU A 209 11.24 2.75 9.10
N CYS A 210 10.42 1.82 9.60
CA CYS A 210 9.59 0.92 8.79
C CYS A 210 8.14 0.88 9.30
N PRO A 211 7.51 2.03 9.59
CA PRO A 211 6.25 2.07 10.35
C PRO A 211 5.01 1.59 9.58
N GLY A 212 5.18 1.22 8.32
CA GLY A 212 4.08 0.76 7.48
C GLY A 212 3.05 1.86 7.19
N ARG A 213 2.00 1.50 6.47
CA ARG A 213 0.97 2.45 6.01
C ARG A 213 0.32 3.23 7.14
N ILE A 214 0.04 2.57 8.25
CA ILE A 214 -0.61 3.18 9.41
C ILE A 214 0.27 4.25 10.06
N GLY A 215 1.59 4.16 9.90
CA GLY A 215 2.56 5.12 10.45
C GLY A 215 2.83 6.35 9.59
N GLY A 216 2.24 6.46 8.40
CA GLY A 216 2.53 7.56 7.48
C GLY A 216 2.28 8.97 8.06
N GLU A 217 1.17 9.16 8.80
CA GLU A 217 0.90 10.46 9.46
C GLU A 217 1.89 10.75 10.60
N TRP A 218 2.30 9.71 11.32
CA TRP A 218 3.34 9.86 12.34
C TRP A 218 4.68 10.27 11.70
N VAL A 219 5.07 9.64 10.58
CA VAL A 219 6.27 10.04 9.82
C VAL A 219 6.18 11.50 9.38
N ASN A 220 5.01 11.95 8.89
CA ASN A 220 4.80 13.35 8.52
C ASN A 220 5.04 14.29 9.72
N THR A 221 4.66 13.86 10.93
CA THR A 221 4.93 14.61 12.16
C THR A 221 6.43 14.65 12.47
N LEU A 222 7.14 13.52 12.31
CA LEU A 222 8.60 13.46 12.51
C LEU A 222 9.33 14.37 11.51
N VAL A 223 8.92 14.36 10.23
CA VAL A 223 9.47 15.21 9.17
C VAL A 223 9.41 16.68 9.60
N LYS A 224 8.24 17.13 10.04
CA LYS A 224 8.03 18.52 10.46
C LYS A 224 8.82 18.88 11.74
N ARG A 225 8.85 17.96 12.71
CA ARG A 225 9.47 18.18 14.02
C ARG A 225 11.00 18.20 13.93
N HIS A 226 11.57 17.32 13.15
CA HIS A 226 13.03 17.09 13.10
C HIS A 226 13.70 17.57 11.81
N GLY A 227 12.95 18.14 10.87
CA GLY A 227 13.51 18.62 9.62
C GLY A 227 14.06 17.53 8.72
N ILE A 228 13.46 16.33 8.75
CA ILE A 228 13.87 15.22 7.89
C ILE A 228 13.50 15.58 6.44
N GLY A 229 14.42 15.41 5.50
CA GLY A 229 14.15 15.68 4.09
C GLY A 229 13.01 14.80 3.56
N ALA A 230 12.01 15.42 2.93
CA ALA A 230 10.86 14.72 2.36
C ALA A 230 10.19 15.55 1.28
N LYS A 231 9.48 14.89 0.37
CA LYS A 231 8.69 15.54 -0.68
C LYS A 231 7.27 14.98 -0.71
N HIS A 232 6.31 15.78 -1.13
CA HIS A 232 4.96 15.28 -1.40
C HIS A 232 4.99 14.51 -2.72
N GLY A 233 4.49 13.28 -2.70
CA GLY A 233 4.34 12.47 -3.91
C GLY A 233 2.98 12.71 -4.58
N ALA A 234 2.79 12.08 -5.72
CA ALA A 234 1.50 12.04 -6.39
C ALA A 234 0.44 11.36 -5.49
N ILE A 235 -0.83 11.64 -5.74
CA ILE A 235 -1.96 10.96 -5.10
C ILE A 235 -2.82 10.32 -6.19
N ASP A 236 -3.39 9.15 -5.91
CA ASP A 236 -4.34 8.52 -6.82
C ASP A 236 -5.78 8.77 -6.32
N ILE A 237 -6.60 9.40 -7.14
CA ILE A 237 -7.99 9.74 -6.83
C ILE A 237 -8.90 9.15 -7.92
N GLY A 238 -9.97 8.49 -7.53
CA GLY A 238 -10.89 7.92 -8.50
C GLY A 238 -12.09 7.25 -7.86
N VAL A 239 -12.49 6.15 -8.45
CA VAL A 239 -13.70 5.41 -8.09
C VAL A 239 -13.42 3.92 -7.95
N ARG A 240 -14.25 3.24 -7.17
CA ARG A 240 -14.37 1.79 -7.25
C ARG A 240 -15.38 1.49 -8.34
N VAL A 241 -15.00 0.64 -9.28
CA VAL A 241 -15.83 0.20 -10.41
C VAL A 241 -16.34 -1.20 -10.09
N GLU A 242 -17.61 -1.45 -10.33
CA GLU A 242 -18.21 -2.77 -10.13
C GLU A 242 -18.99 -3.19 -11.39
N VAL A 243 -18.67 -4.38 -11.89
CA VAL A 243 -19.26 -4.94 -13.11
C VAL A 243 -19.65 -6.42 -12.86
N PRO A 244 -20.54 -7.02 -13.65
CA PRO A 244 -20.75 -8.46 -13.56
C PRO A 244 -19.44 -9.23 -13.77
N SER A 245 -19.20 -10.27 -12.99
CA SER A 245 -17.94 -11.04 -13.06
C SER A 245 -17.67 -11.59 -14.46
N ILE A 246 -18.72 -11.99 -15.19
CA ILE A 246 -18.60 -12.49 -16.56
C ILE A 246 -17.85 -11.52 -17.50
N ILE A 247 -17.86 -10.22 -17.20
CA ILE A 247 -17.11 -9.20 -17.97
C ILE A 247 -15.61 -9.33 -17.67
N MET A 248 -15.24 -9.57 -16.42
CA MET A 248 -13.85 -9.62 -15.97
C MET A 248 -13.24 -11.02 -16.00
N ASP A 249 -14.03 -12.07 -15.91
CA ASP A 249 -13.56 -13.46 -15.85
C ASP A 249 -12.53 -13.80 -16.95
N PRO A 250 -12.74 -13.39 -18.23
CA PRO A 250 -11.74 -13.69 -19.26
C PRO A 250 -10.36 -13.05 -18.98
N ILE A 251 -10.34 -11.99 -18.19
CA ILE A 251 -9.12 -11.24 -17.86
C ILE A 251 -8.52 -11.76 -16.55
N THR A 252 -9.37 -11.94 -15.51
CA THR A 252 -8.90 -12.42 -14.19
C THR A 252 -8.39 -13.86 -14.25
N ASN A 253 -8.90 -14.66 -15.19
CA ASN A 253 -8.38 -16.01 -15.45
C ASN A 253 -6.97 -16.00 -16.07
N ILE A 254 -6.59 -14.90 -16.74
CA ILE A 254 -5.24 -14.70 -17.30
C ILE A 254 -4.29 -14.16 -16.23
N ASN A 255 -4.75 -13.15 -15.49
CA ASN A 255 -4.00 -12.50 -14.43
C ASN A 255 -4.98 -12.09 -13.32
N HIS A 256 -4.78 -12.61 -12.12
CA HIS A 256 -5.73 -12.47 -10.99
C HIS A 256 -6.01 -11.01 -10.62
N ASP A 257 -4.99 -10.15 -10.66
CA ASP A 257 -5.13 -8.71 -10.39
C ASP A 257 -4.54 -7.90 -11.56
N PRO A 258 -5.25 -7.87 -12.71
CA PRO A 258 -4.71 -7.28 -13.94
C PRO A 258 -4.51 -5.77 -13.82
N LYS A 259 -3.34 -5.32 -14.24
CA LYS A 259 -2.96 -3.90 -14.21
C LYS A 259 -3.00 -3.33 -15.63
N PHE A 260 -3.83 -2.33 -15.83
CA PHE A 260 -3.92 -1.58 -17.08
C PHE A 260 -3.55 -0.12 -16.80
N HIS A 261 -2.64 0.40 -17.60
CA HIS A 261 -2.19 1.78 -17.55
C HIS A 261 -2.68 2.50 -18.81
N ILE A 262 -3.23 3.67 -18.66
CA ILE A 262 -3.83 4.46 -19.74
C ILE A 262 -3.35 5.91 -19.62
N ARG A 263 -2.95 6.51 -20.75
CA ARG A 263 -2.80 7.97 -20.85
C ARG A 263 -4.04 8.52 -21.54
N THR A 264 -4.74 9.46 -20.90
CA THR A 264 -5.92 10.08 -21.48
C THR A 264 -5.51 11.10 -22.53
N LYS A 265 -6.28 11.20 -23.62
CA LYS A 265 -5.98 12.14 -24.71
C LYS A 265 -6.25 13.60 -24.33
N ARG A 266 -7.32 13.79 -23.53
CA ARG A 266 -7.78 15.14 -23.18
C ARG A 266 -6.81 15.91 -22.28
N TYR A 267 -6.26 15.22 -21.27
CA TYR A 267 -5.42 15.86 -20.23
C TYR A 267 -4.01 15.29 -20.14
N ASP A 268 -3.72 14.25 -20.90
CA ASP A 268 -2.46 13.47 -20.83
C ASP A 268 -2.18 12.95 -19.42
N ASP A 269 -3.25 12.69 -18.66
CA ASP A 269 -3.14 12.19 -17.29
C ASP A 269 -3.00 10.66 -17.28
N PHE A 270 -2.27 10.17 -16.29
CA PHE A 270 -2.08 8.75 -16.06
C PHE A 270 -3.28 8.19 -15.26
N VAL A 271 -3.93 7.17 -15.84
CA VAL A 271 -5.06 6.47 -15.23
C VAL A 271 -4.73 4.98 -15.17
N ARG A 272 -5.16 4.30 -14.11
CA ARG A 272 -4.85 2.88 -13.97
C ARG A 272 -5.94 2.10 -13.23
N THR A 273 -6.01 0.79 -13.52
CA THR A 273 -6.71 -0.16 -12.66
C THR A 273 -5.84 -0.50 -11.46
N PHE A 274 -6.48 -0.83 -10.34
CA PHE A 274 -5.78 -1.20 -9.11
C PHE A 274 -6.66 -2.11 -8.25
N CYS A 275 -6.05 -3.09 -7.59
CA CYS A 275 -6.69 -3.95 -6.59
C CYS A 275 -8.01 -4.54 -7.09
N THR A 276 -7.92 -5.43 -8.08
CA THR A 276 -9.06 -6.17 -8.62
C THR A 276 -9.50 -7.24 -7.63
N ASN A 277 -10.79 -7.31 -7.38
CA ASN A 277 -11.40 -8.27 -6.46
C ASN A 277 -12.40 -9.13 -7.25
N GLU A 278 -11.88 -10.24 -7.77
CA GLU A 278 -12.66 -11.22 -8.53
C GLU A 278 -13.77 -11.78 -7.65
N HIS A 279 -15.01 -11.72 -8.12
CA HIS A 279 -16.21 -12.15 -7.38
C HIS A 279 -16.28 -11.55 -5.97
N GLY A 280 -15.73 -10.34 -5.82
CA GLY A 280 -15.58 -9.69 -4.53
C GLY A 280 -16.71 -8.71 -4.21
N PHE A 281 -16.54 -8.03 -3.11
CA PHE A 281 -17.51 -7.06 -2.56
C PHE A 281 -16.87 -5.67 -2.49
N VAL A 282 -17.63 -4.64 -2.78
CA VAL A 282 -17.22 -3.26 -2.51
C VAL A 282 -17.41 -3.02 -1.00
N VAL A 283 -16.44 -2.36 -0.37
CA VAL A 283 -16.49 -2.06 1.07
C VAL A 283 -16.26 -0.56 1.30
N LYS A 284 -16.86 -0.07 2.40
CA LYS A 284 -16.68 1.30 2.88
C LYS A 284 -15.51 1.32 3.87
N GLU A 285 -14.54 2.21 3.64
CA GLU A 285 -13.46 2.49 4.58
C GLU A 285 -13.77 3.77 5.36
N ARG A 286 -13.57 3.75 6.67
CA ARG A 286 -13.75 4.92 7.53
C ARG A 286 -12.40 5.50 7.94
N TYR A 287 -12.29 6.80 7.80
CA TYR A 287 -11.14 7.59 8.23
C TYR A 287 -11.66 8.68 9.19
N GLU A 288 -10.76 9.35 9.87
CA GLU A 288 -11.13 10.47 10.73
C GLU A 288 -11.70 11.64 9.90
N GLY A 289 -13.00 11.83 9.97
CA GLY A 289 -13.71 12.93 9.30
C GLY A 289 -14.07 12.70 7.84
N PHE A 290 -13.84 11.49 7.28
CA PHE A 290 -14.25 11.17 5.91
C PHE A 290 -14.34 9.66 5.67
N ILE A 291 -14.92 9.30 4.54
CA ILE A 291 -15.00 7.90 4.12
C ILE A 291 -14.30 7.70 2.76
N GLY A 292 -13.99 6.46 2.47
CA GLY A 292 -13.51 6.01 1.17
C GLY A 292 -14.13 4.68 0.80
N THR A 293 -13.74 4.17 -0.35
CA THR A 293 -14.14 2.84 -0.82
C THR A 293 -12.92 1.96 -1.05
N ASN A 294 -13.15 0.65 -1.00
CA ASN A 294 -12.15 -0.36 -1.33
C ASN A 294 -12.87 -1.63 -1.81
N GLY A 295 -12.13 -2.65 -2.17
CA GLY A 295 -12.67 -3.97 -2.51
C GLY A 295 -12.20 -5.03 -1.52
N HIS A 296 -12.96 -6.10 -1.43
CA HIS A 296 -12.64 -7.22 -0.56
C HIS A 296 -13.08 -8.54 -1.21
N SER A 297 -12.21 -9.54 -1.22
CA SER A 297 -12.53 -10.89 -1.67
C SER A 297 -12.59 -11.82 -0.47
N LEU A 298 -13.69 -12.55 -0.35
CA LEU A 298 -13.91 -13.54 0.71
C LEU A 298 -13.82 -14.96 0.12
N LYS A 299 -13.02 -15.82 0.72
CA LYS A 299 -12.95 -17.23 0.31
C LYS A 299 -14.27 -17.97 0.53
N SER A 300 -14.96 -17.65 1.62
CA SER A 300 -16.21 -18.29 2.03
C SER A 300 -17.44 -17.82 1.25
N ARG A 301 -17.35 -16.71 0.52
CA ARG A 301 -18.51 -16.11 -0.16
C ARG A 301 -18.06 -15.36 -1.41
N ARG A 302 -18.72 -15.68 -2.54
CA ARG A 302 -18.46 -15.03 -3.83
C ARG A 302 -19.70 -14.23 -4.23
N SER A 303 -19.49 -13.04 -4.78
CA SER A 303 -20.55 -12.23 -5.38
C SER A 303 -20.69 -12.58 -6.87
N GLU A 304 -21.74 -12.06 -7.49
CA GLU A 304 -21.93 -12.15 -8.95
C GLU A 304 -21.10 -11.08 -9.70
N ASN A 305 -20.39 -10.22 -8.96
CA ASN A 305 -19.68 -9.07 -9.52
C ASN A 305 -18.17 -9.18 -9.24
N THR A 306 -17.40 -8.55 -10.11
CA THR A 306 -15.99 -8.25 -9.88
C THR A 306 -15.84 -6.73 -9.76
N ASN A 307 -15.00 -6.27 -8.85
CA ASN A 307 -14.77 -4.85 -8.68
C ASN A 307 -13.27 -4.53 -8.68
N PHE A 308 -12.94 -3.29 -9.05
CA PHE A 308 -11.56 -2.79 -9.09
C PHE A 308 -11.55 -1.29 -8.87
N ALA A 309 -10.45 -0.75 -8.35
CA ALA A 309 -10.24 0.69 -8.28
C ALA A 309 -9.84 1.20 -9.66
N PHE A 310 -10.39 2.34 -10.09
CA PHE A 310 -10.00 3.03 -11.31
C PHE A 310 -9.56 4.44 -10.90
N LEU A 311 -8.25 4.69 -11.02
CA LEU A 311 -7.57 5.76 -10.32
C LEU A 311 -6.83 6.68 -11.28
N VAL A 312 -6.99 7.98 -11.06
CA VAL A 312 -6.28 9.04 -11.80
C VAL A 312 -5.12 9.53 -10.92
N ARG A 313 -3.89 9.41 -11.41
CA ARG A 313 -2.73 9.97 -10.72
C ARG A 313 -2.78 11.50 -10.82
N THR A 314 -2.69 12.14 -9.67
CA THR A 314 -2.74 13.60 -9.56
C THR A 314 -1.48 14.09 -8.87
N GLU A 315 -0.77 14.98 -9.54
CA GLU A 315 0.38 15.69 -8.99
C GLU A 315 -0.01 17.17 -8.85
N LEU A 316 0.47 17.79 -7.80
CA LEU A 316 0.28 19.21 -7.56
C LEU A 316 1.62 19.92 -7.64
N THR A 317 1.61 21.13 -8.18
CA THR A 317 2.80 21.96 -8.31
C THR A 317 2.74 23.10 -7.29
N GLU A 318 3.88 23.77 -7.11
CA GLU A 318 3.95 24.95 -6.23
C GLU A 318 2.82 25.95 -6.51
N PRO A 319 2.27 26.58 -5.49
CA PRO A 319 2.58 26.48 -4.06
C PRO A 319 1.76 25.42 -3.30
N LEU A 320 1.01 24.60 -3.98
CA LEU A 320 0.04 23.66 -3.38
C LEU A 320 0.52 22.21 -3.55
N GLU A 321 1.66 21.89 -2.97
CA GLU A 321 2.27 20.55 -3.12
C GLU A 321 1.61 19.45 -2.28
N ASP A 322 0.84 19.80 -1.24
CA ASP A 322 0.27 18.83 -0.29
C ASP A 322 -0.89 18.04 -0.92
N THR A 323 -0.54 17.01 -1.67
CA THR A 323 -1.48 16.09 -2.34
C THR A 323 -2.35 15.34 -1.32
N THR A 324 -1.81 15.04 -0.13
CA THR A 324 -2.58 14.38 0.95
C THR A 324 -3.74 15.26 1.40
N ARG A 325 -3.48 16.55 1.63
CA ARG A 325 -4.51 17.53 2.00
C ARG A 325 -5.57 17.66 0.90
N TYR A 326 -5.13 17.69 -0.37
CA TYR A 326 -6.02 17.74 -1.52
C TYR A 326 -6.95 16.52 -1.56
N GLY A 327 -6.38 15.31 -1.46
CA GLY A 327 -7.18 14.07 -1.45
C GLY A 327 -8.16 14.01 -0.28
N LYS A 328 -7.73 14.44 0.92
CA LYS A 328 -8.61 14.53 2.10
C LYS A 328 -9.77 15.52 1.84
N SER A 329 -9.51 16.63 1.15
CA SER A 329 -10.56 17.62 0.84
C SER A 329 -11.61 17.03 -0.12
N VAL A 330 -11.17 16.32 -1.16
CA VAL A 330 -12.05 15.61 -2.10
C VAL A 330 -12.88 14.55 -1.36
N SER A 331 -12.24 13.75 -0.50
CA SER A 331 -12.92 12.70 0.28
C SER A 331 -13.95 13.29 1.25
N LYS A 332 -13.61 14.39 1.93
CA LYS A 332 -14.54 15.07 2.85
C LYS A 332 -15.76 15.62 2.09
N LEU A 333 -15.54 16.22 0.92
CA LEU A 333 -16.65 16.73 0.09
C LEU A 333 -17.56 15.57 -0.35
N ALA A 334 -16.96 14.45 -0.82
CA ALA A 334 -17.72 13.26 -1.20
C ALA A 334 -18.50 12.69 -0.02
N THR A 335 -17.90 12.67 1.17
CA THR A 335 -18.55 12.22 2.41
C THR A 335 -19.77 13.10 2.74
N THR A 336 -19.62 14.41 2.60
CA THR A 336 -20.70 15.38 2.86
C THR A 336 -21.86 15.14 1.88
N ILE A 337 -21.57 15.03 0.59
CA ILE A 337 -22.58 14.84 -0.47
C ILE A 337 -23.27 13.47 -0.33
N GLY A 338 -22.50 12.44 0.06
CA GLY A 338 -23.02 11.09 0.30
C GLY A 338 -23.72 10.91 1.63
N GLY A 339 -23.75 11.94 2.51
CA GLY A 339 -24.37 11.85 3.83
C GLY A 339 -23.70 10.84 4.75
N GLY A 340 -22.38 10.66 4.62
CA GLY A 340 -21.61 9.69 5.41
C GLY A 340 -21.47 8.32 4.77
N SER A 341 -22.00 8.15 3.53
CA SER A 341 -21.88 6.90 2.76
C SER A 341 -21.30 7.17 1.38
N PRO A 342 -20.67 6.19 0.73
CA PRO A 342 -20.14 6.39 -0.63
C PRO A 342 -21.25 6.81 -1.61
N ILE A 343 -20.91 7.72 -2.53
CA ILE A 343 -21.79 8.09 -3.62
C ILE A 343 -21.81 6.95 -4.64
N LEU A 344 -22.99 6.46 -4.97
CA LEU A 344 -23.19 5.42 -6.00
C LEU A 344 -23.79 6.04 -7.25
N GLN A 345 -23.13 5.84 -8.40
CA GLN A 345 -23.63 6.36 -9.68
C GLN A 345 -23.44 5.30 -10.78
N ARG A 346 -24.40 5.18 -11.68
CA ARG A 346 -24.28 4.36 -12.89
C ARG A 346 -23.42 5.11 -13.92
N MET A 347 -22.59 4.37 -14.64
CA MET A 347 -21.73 4.96 -15.70
C MET A 347 -22.56 5.74 -16.73
N GLY A 348 -23.71 5.18 -17.16
CA GLY A 348 -24.61 5.86 -18.11
C GLY A 348 -25.21 7.16 -17.57
N ASP A 349 -25.45 7.23 -16.26
CA ASP A 349 -25.94 8.47 -15.65
C ASP A 349 -24.81 9.51 -15.58
N LEU A 350 -23.60 9.09 -15.23
CA LEU A 350 -22.41 9.97 -15.18
C LEU A 350 -22.14 10.60 -16.57
N ARG A 351 -22.16 9.77 -17.63
CA ARG A 351 -21.96 10.26 -19.01
C ARG A 351 -22.96 11.34 -19.41
N ARG A 352 -24.21 11.21 -18.95
CA ARG A 352 -25.29 12.16 -19.28
C ARG A 352 -25.36 13.35 -18.32
N GLY A 353 -24.41 13.42 -17.36
CA GLY A 353 -24.43 14.46 -16.34
C GLY A 353 -25.68 14.40 -15.44
N GLN A 354 -26.13 13.18 -15.16
CA GLN A 354 -27.36 12.93 -14.39
C GLN A 354 -27.04 12.19 -13.09
N ARG A 355 -27.57 12.67 -11.99
CA ARG A 355 -27.47 11.94 -10.74
C ARG A 355 -28.19 10.58 -10.86
N SER A 356 -27.65 9.55 -10.26
CA SER A 356 -28.37 8.29 -10.06
C SER A 356 -29.40 8.45 -8.93
N THR A 357 -30.46 7.67 -9.00
CA THR A 357 -31.53 7.63 -7.98
C THR A 357 -31.80 6.19 -7.59
N TRP A 358 -32.43 5.95 -6.45
CA TRP A 358 -32.81 4.60 -6.03
C TRP A 358 -33.67 3.90 -7.11
N SER A 359 -34.57 4.62 -7.79
CA SER A 359 -35.35 4.05 -8.89
C SER A 359 -34.47 3.53 -10.02
N ARG A 360 -33.44 4.28 -10.40
CA ARG A 360 -32.47 3.87 -11.44
C ARG A 360 -31.59 2.71 -10.99
N ILE A 361 -31.11 2.73 -9.74
CA ILE A 361 -30.28 1.67 -9.17
C ILE A 361 -31.04 0.34 -9.06
N ARG A 362 -32.29 0.36 -8.54
CA ARG A 362 -33.10 -0.86 -8.38
C ARG A 362 -33.38 -1.58 -9.70
N ARG A 363 -33.58 -0.84 -10.79
CA ARG A 363 -33.83 -1.44 -12.12
C ARG A 363 -32.54 -1.73 -12.91
N ASN A 364 -31.37 -1.37 -12.34
CA ASN A 364 -30.09 -1.68 -12.98
C ASN A 364 -29.84 -3.18 -13.00
N PRO A 365 -29.35 -3.77 -14.11
CA PRO A 365 -29.04 -5.21 -14.13
C PRO A 365 -27.92 -5.58 -13.16
N VAL A 366 -26.91 -4.71 -13.00
CA VAL A 366 -25.83 -4.93 -12.02
C VAL A 366 -26.34 -4.49 -10.64
N LYS A 367 -26.32 -5.42 -9.67
CA LYS A 367 -26.72 -5.14 -8.29
C LYS A 367 -25.50 -4.75 -7.46
N ASN A 368 -25.60 -3.66 -6.74
CA ASN A 368 -24.51 -3.17 -5.87
C ASN A 368 -24.24 -4.16 -4.72
N THR A 369 -22.98 -4.51 -4.51
CA THR A 369 -22.59 -5.39 -3.39
C THR A 369 -22.44 -4.61 -2.07
N LEU A 370 -22.17 -3.32 -2.10
CA LEU A 370 -22.19 -2.46 -0.91
C LEU A 370 -23.60 -1.87 -0.76
N GLU A 371 -24.27 -2.21 0.34
CA GLU A 371 -25.64 -1.73 0.63
C GLU A 371 -25.66 -0.29 1.18
N ASP A 372 -24.66 0.07 1.99
CA ASP A 372 -24.55 1.39 2.64
C ASP A 372 -23.98 2.41 1.65
N VAL A 373 -24.84 2.90 0.74
CA VAL A 373 -24.49 3.87 -0.31
C VAL A 373 -25.56 4.92 -0.48
N THR A 374 -25.20 6.04 -1.07
CA THR A 374 -26.14 7.11 -1.46
C THR A 374 -26.12 7.28 -2.98
N PRO A 375 -27.19 6.94 -3.70
CA PRO A 375 -27.27 7.25 -5.13
C PRO A 375 -27.16 8.76 -5.36
N GLY A 376 -26.21 9.15 -6.21
CA GLY A 376 -25.90 10.57 -6.36
C GLY A 376 -25.22 10.92 -7.67
N ASP A 377 -24.48 12.01 -7.63
CA ASP A 377 -23.67 12.52 -8.74
C ASP A 377 -22.24 12.71 -8.26
N ILE A 378 -21.36 11.87 -8.76
CA ILE A 378 -19.92 11.89 -8.44
C ILE A 378 -19.29 13.23 -8.86
N SER A 379 -19.78 13.83 -9.93
CA SER A 379 -19.23 15.10 -10.43
C SER A 379 -19.44 16.28 -9.48
N MET A 380 -20.34 16.16 -8.50
CA MET A 380 -20.50 17.18 -7.46
C MET A 380 -19.38 17.14 -6.41
N ALA A 381 -18.68 16.01 -6.29
CA ALA A 381 -17.65 15.81 -5.28
C ALA A 381 -16.25 15.78 -5.87
N MET A 382 -16.12 15.31 -7.11
CA MET A 382 -14.80 15.16 -7.74
C MET A 382 -14.52 16.31 -8.71
N PRO A 383 -13.27 16.79 -8.76
CA PRO A 383 -12.85 17.75 -9.78
C PRO A 383 -13.19 17.27 -11.19
N HIS A 384 -13.64 18.18 -12.03
CA HIS A 384 -14.03 17.90 -13.41
C HIS A 384 -12.97 17.11 -14.18
N ARG A 385 -11.69 17.49 -14.02
CA ARG A 385 -10.55 16.82 -14.68
C ARG A 385 -10.51 15.32 -14.31
N ILE A 386 -10.73 14.99 -13.04
CA ILE A 386 -10.73 13.58 -12.57
C ILE A 386 -11.92 12.83 -13.16
N VAL A 387 -13.11 13.44 -13.15
CA VAL A 387 -14.33 12.83 -13.71
C VAL A 387 -14.14 12.51 -15.21
N MET A 388 -13.62 13.48 -15.97
CA MET A 388 -13.39 13.29 -17.41
C MET A 388 -12.34 12.18 -17.69
N ASN A 389 -11.29 12.12 -16.88
CA ASN A 389 -10.28 11.06 -16.98
C ASN A 389 -10.87 9.68 -16.66
N ILE A 390 -11.77 9.59 -15.69
CA ILE A 390 -12.48 8.34 -15.35
C ILE A 390 -13.34 7.89 -16.53
N ILE A 391 -14.14 8.80 -17.10
CA ILE A 391 -15.01 8.49 -18.24
C ILE A 391 -14.16 8.01 -19.43
N GLU A 392 -13.20 8.83 -19.86
CA GLU A 392 -12.34 8.55 -21.01
C GLU A 392 -11.55 7.26 -20.81
N GLY A 393 -10.97 7.09 -19.62
CA GLY A 393 -10.16 5.91 -19.29
C GLY A 393 -10.97 4.61 -19.29
N LEU A 394 -12.21 4.64 -18.73
CA LEU A 394 -13.10 3.47 -18.75
C LEU A 394 -13.57 3.16 -20.17
N GLU A 395 -13.88 4.17 -20.98
CA GLU A 395 -14.23 3.98 -22.39
C GLU A 395 -13.06 3.36 -23.17
N LYS A 396 -11.86 3.81 -22.88
CA LYS A 396 -10.64 3.26 -23.47
C LYS A 396 -10.43 1.80 -23.05
N LEU A 397 -10.61 1.52 -21.76
CA LEU A 397 -10.51 0.15 -21.22
C LEU A 397 -11.59 -0.76 -21.83
N ASN A 398 -12.75 -0.22 -22.16
CA ASN A 398 -13.86 -0.97 -22.78
C ASN A 398 -13.49 -1.51 -24.17
N GLU A 399 -12.53 -0.90 -24.86
CA GLU A 399 -12.01 -1.44 -26.14
C GLU A 399 -11.22 -2.73 -25.92
N VAL A 400 -10.65 -2.91 -24.70
CA VAL A 400 -9.91 -4.12 -24.31
C VAL A 400 -10.82 -5.14 -23.60
N ILE A 401 -11.69 -4.64 -22.74
CA ILE A 401 -12.61 -5.43 -21.89
C ILE A 401 -14.06 -4.99 -22.20
N PRO A 402 -14.66 -5.55 -23.28
CA PRO A 402 -16.02 -5.12 -23.68
C PRO A 402 -17.03 -5.31 -22.55
N GLY A 403 -17.75 -4.27 -22.24
CA GLY A 403 -18.76 -4.23 -21.19
C GLY A 403 -18.32 -3.52 -19.92
N VAL A 404 -17.02 -3.27 -19.74
CA VAL A 404 -16.51 -2.63 -18.50
C VAL A 404 -17.04 -1.21 -18.32
N ALA A 405 -17.31 -0.50 -19.42
CA ALA A 405 -17.89 0.85 -19.39
C ALA A 405 -19.37 0.86 -19.83
N SER A 406 -20.09 -0.23 -19.62
CA SER A 406 -21.53 -0.32 -19.89
C SER A 406 -22.29 0.77 -19.10
N ASP A 407 -23.42 1.23 -19.63
CA ASP A 407 -24.33 2.15 -18.90
C ASP A 407 -24.75 1.60 -17.52
N SER A 408 -24.74 0.27 -17.35
CA SER A 408 -25.11 -0.39 -16.10
C SER A 408 -23.95 -0.56 -15.11
N THR A 409 -22.70 -0.28 -15.52
CA THR A 409 -21.54 -0.33 -14.64
C THR A 409 -21.75 0.61 -13.45
N LEU A 410 -21.42 0.15 -12.25
CA LEU A 410 -21.57 0.91 -11.02
C LEU A 410 -20.24 1.54 -10.61
N LEU A 411 -20.32 2.81 -10.21
CA LEU A 411 -19.18 3.60 -9.76
C LEU A 411 -19.44 4.07 -8.33
N TYR A 412 -18.49 3.84 -7.45
CA TYR A 412 -18.55 4.28 -6.05
C TYR A 412 -17.45 5.31 -5.79
N ALA A 413 -17.82 6.42 -5.19
CA ALA A 413 -16.88 7.50 -4.88
C ALA A 413 -16.97 7.91 -3.41
N PRO A 414 -15.82 8.29 -2.81
CA PRO A 414 -14.51 8.38 -3.41
C PRO A 414 -13.67 7.11 -3.19
N GLU A 415 -12.79 6.81 -4.13
CA GLU A 415 -11.65 5.93 -3.83
C GLU A 415 -10.38 6.77 -3.93
N VAL A 416 -9.64 6.89 -2.84
CA VAL A 416 -8.41 7.67 -2.80
C VAL A 416 -7.32 6.80 -2.18
N LYS A 417 -6.21 6.69 -2.88
CA LYS A 417 -5.01 6.03 -2.32
C LYS A 417 -4.07 7.11 -1.84
N PHE A 418 -4.10 7.32 -0.53
CA PHE A 418 -3.19 8.24 0.16
C PHE A 418 -1.81 7.62 0.24
N TYR A 419 -0.81 8.41 -0.08
CA TYR A 419 0.57 7.99 0.05
C TYR A 419 1.23 8.81 1.16
N ALA A 420 2.13 8.19 1.90
CA ALA A 420 2.98 8.89 2.84
C ALA A 420 3.85 9.91 2.08
N MET A 421 4.31 10.95 2.75
CA MET A 421 5.37 11.79 2.19
C MET A 421 6.56 10.87 1.88
N GLU A 422 7.17 11.06 0.74
CA GLU A 422 8.35 10.30 0.34
C GLU A 422 9.57 10.94 0.99
N LEU A 423 10.22 10.19 1.88
CA LEU A 423 11.44 10.65 2.52
C LEU A 423 12.58 10.71 1.50
N THR A 424 13.37 11.77 1.58
CA THR A 424 14.58 11.92 0.76
C THR A 424 15.68 11.03 1.38
N VAL A 425 16.16 10.07 0.61
CA VAL A 425 17.12 9.07 1.08
C VAL A 425 18.26 8.89 0.07
N SER A 426 19.38 8.37 0.55
CA SER A 426 20.49 7.89 -0.31
C SER A 426 20.13 6.58 -1.01
N LYS A 427 21.01 6.07 -1.85
CA LYS A 427 20.86 4.74 -2.48
C LYS A 427 20.85 3.60 -1.45
N GLU A 428 21.46 3.80 -0.28
CA GLU A 428 21.45 2.86 0.84
C GLU A 428 20.28 3.12 1.81
N LEU A 429 19.39 4.05 1.47
CA LEU A 429 18.21 4.45 2.24
C LEU A 429 18.52 5.16 3.56
N ALA A 430 19.70 5.79 3.69
CA ALA A 430 20.01 6.71 4.78
C ALA A 430 19.30 8.06 4.54
N THR A 431 18.76 8.65 5.60
CA THR A 431 18.10 9.96 5.56
C THR A 431 19.13 11.10 5.73
N SER A 432 18.66 12.34 5.75
CA SER A 432 19.50 13.53 6.07
C SER A 432 19.96 13.56 7.54
N ILE A 433 19.35 12.75 8.41
CA ILE A 433 19.73 12.64 9.83
C ILE A 433 20.71 11.46 9.98
N LYS A 434 21.90 11.71 10.47
CA LYS A 434 22.92 10.67 10.66
C LYS A 434 22.41 9.56 11.58
N GLY A 435 22.63 8.30 11.20
CA GLY A 435 22.18 7.14 11.96
C GLY A 435 20.69 6.79 11.77
N LEU A 436 19.98 7.53 10.93
CA LEU A 436 18.56 7.31 10.65
C LEU A 436 18.36 6.82 9.21
N TYR A 437 17.74 5.66 9.06
CA TYR A 437 17.41 5.03 7.78
C TYR A 437 15.88 4.95 7.63
N ALA A 438 15.39 4.73 6.41
CA ALA A 438 13.97 4.64 6.15
C ALA A 438 13.67 3.60 5.07
N ALA A 439 12.58 2.81 5.25
CA ALA A 439 12.15 1.80 4.28
C ALA A 439 10.64 1.56 4.36
N GLY A 440 10.08 1.05 3.30
CA GLY A 440 8.70 0.59 3.27
C GLY A 440 7.65 1.67 3.03
N ASP A 441 6.39 1.26 3.18
CA ASP A 441 5.19 2.03 2.79
C ASP A 441 5.04 3.34 3.61
N GLY A 442 5.24 3.29 4.92
CA GLY A 442 5.04 4.45 5.79
C GLY A 442 6.01 5.60 5.56
N THR A 443 7.10 5.35 4.84
CA THR A 443 8.12 6.36 4.49
C THR A 443 7.99 6.84 3.04
N GLY A 444 6.96 6.37 2.33
CA GLY A 444 6.70 6.74 0.94
C GLY A 444 7.51 5.99 -0.11
N LEU A 445 8.41 5.09 0.30
CA LEU A 445 9.36 4.42 -0.59
C LEU A 445 8.80 3.17 -1.27
N SER A 446 7.66 2.65 -0.77
CA SER A 446 6.99 1.48 -1.37
C SER A 446 5.51 1.44 -1.02
N ARG A 447 4.75 0.51 -1.64
CA ARG A 447 3.30 0.39 -1.45
C ARG A 447 2.79 -1.04 -1.54
N ASP A 448 3.68 -2.02 -1.69
CA ASP A 448 3.32 -3.45 -1.71
C ASP A 448 4.30 -4.26 -0.87
N ILE A 449 4.05 -5.57 -0.76
CA ILE A 449 4.82 -6.46 0.12
C ILE A 449 6.26 -6.61 -0.40
N ILE A 450 6.42 -6.90 -1.69
CA ILE A 450 7.74 -7.19 -2.31
C ILE A 450 8.64 -5.93 -2.28
N ASN A 451 8.12 -4.80 -2.76
CA ASN A 451 8.90 -3.57 -2.78
C ASN A 451 9.22 -3.07 -1.37
N ALA A 452 8.27 -3.22 -0.42
CA ALA A 452 8.56 -2.89 0.99
C ALA A 452 9.70 -3.76 1.54
N ALA A 453 9.62 -5.07 1.34
CA ALA A 453 10.66 -6.02 1.77
C ALA A 453 12.02 -5.69 1.13
N ALA A 454 12.03 -5.40 -0.19
CA ALA A 454 13.25 -5.04 -0.92
C ALA A 454 13.89 -3.75 -0.37
N THR A 455 13.09 -2.71 -0.08
CA THR A 455 13.64 -1.52 0.58
C THR A 455 14.22 -1.86 1.96
N GLY A 456 13.61 -2.78 2.68
CA GLY A 456 14.16 -3.30 3.95
C GLY A 456 15.53 -3.96 3.76
N VAL A 457 15.67 -4.78 2.71
CA VAL A 457 16.96 -5.41 2.36
C VAL A 457 18.03 -4.34 2.08
N ILE A 458 17.70 -3.34 1.26
CA ILE A 458 18.64 -2.23 0.93
C ILE A 458 19.09 -1.53 2.22
N ALA A 459 18.13 -1.13 3.06
CA ALA A 459 18.43 -0.40 4.31
C ALA A 459 19.26 -1.27 5.27
N GLY A 460 18.92 -2.55 5.42
CA GLY A 460 19.67 -3.49 6.26
C GLY A 460 21.12 -3.62 5.81
N ARG A 461 21.33 -3.77 4.49
CA ARG A 461 22.70 -3.84 3.90
C ARG A 461 23.44 -2.50 4.06
N GLY A 462 22.75 -1.36 3.93
CA GLY A 462 23.32 -0.03 4.14
C GLY A 462 23.82 0.13 5.57
N ILE A 463 23.01 -0.23 6.56
CA ILE A 463 23.37 -0.20 7.99
C ILE A 463 24.56 -1.13 8.25
N LEU A 464 24.54 -2.35 7.71
CA LEU A 464 25.61 -3.33 7.87
C LEU A 464 26.95 -2.79 7.35
N LYS A 465 26.93 -2.16 6.17
CA LYS A 465 28.11 -1.54 5.55
C LYS A 465 28.69 -0.44 6.48
N GLU A 466 27.85 0.41 7.07
CA GLU A 466 28.31 1.46 8.00
C GLU A 466 28.85 0.88 9.31
N LEU A 467 28.21 -0.15 9.85
CA LEU A 467 28.69 -0.84 11.07
C LEU A 467 30.08 -1.43 10.85
N THR A 468 30.29 -2.07 9.69
CA THR A 468 31.57 -2.71 9.34
C THR A 468 32.68 -1.67 9.13
N ASN A 469 32.36 -0.52 8.56
CA ASN A 469 33.33 0.57 8.31
C ASN A 469 33.73 1.29 9.61
N GLN A 470 32.94 1.18 10.69
CA GLN A 470 33.21 1.80 11.99
C GLN A 470 33.95 0.85 12.94
N SER A 471 34.07 -0.44 12.60
CA SER A 471 34.81 -1.46 13.38
C SER A 471 36.27 -1.48 13.01
#